data_b8719dadc8d065a8e245ebcef2dd6f26
#
_entry.id   b8719dadc8d065a8e245ebcef2dd6f26
#
_cell.length_a   1.000
_cell.length_b   1.000
_cell.length_c   1.000
_cell.angle_alpha   90.00
_cell.angle_beta   90.00
_cell.angle_gamma   90.00
#
_symmetry.space_group_name_H-M   'P 1'
#
loop_
_entity.id
_entity.type
_entity.pdbx_description
1 polymer ?
#
loop_
_entity_poly.entity_id
_entity_poly.type
_entity_poly.pdbx_seq_one_letter_code
_entity_poly.pdbx_strand_id
1 'polypeptide(L)'
;MKSSISIIFLTLCFSLSIMFAQDKNKGVFDEPKPGYYDEILKNINEFQNPPKEKKKYFKLDFSGMNIPKSKDEFKSFWHNDPISQGQTGTCWTFSTTSFFESEVYRLTGKEVSLSPIYTAYWEYVEKAKEFVRTRGKSLFEEGSEANAVSRIYREYGIVPATICTGLLPGQLSHDHSKLIKEMQTYLQSVKTTNAWNEEEVVSVIKSILNHYLGEMPTVVDVDGKKYSPKEYLSDYLKLNMDDYVDVLSYMQKPYWEQVEYEVPDNWWHNKDYYNVPLDEFMSILKNAIKNGYTLAIGGDVSEPGYDSWTKCAVVPTFDIPSEYIDENSRQFRFSNQTTTDDHGIHLVGYEELDGKTWFLIKDSGAGSRNTGDKGYYFYHQDYVKLKIMDFMVHKDMFKDYFSKFNK
;
A
#
# COMPACT_ATOMS: atom_id res chain seq x y z
N MET A 1 -72.97 93.57 44.69
CA MET A 1 -71.66 93.12 45.15
C MET A 1 -71.78 91.73 45.73
N LYS A 2 -71.61 90.72 45.03
CA LYS A 2 -71.28 89.40 45.45
C LYS A 2 -70.78 88.64 44.18
N SER A 3 -69.54 88.34 44.11
CA SER A 3 -68.89 87.59 43.05
C SER A 3 -69.07 86.05 43.26
N SER A 4 -69.60 85.41 42.30
CA SER A 4 -69.69 83.96 42.29
C SER A 4 -68.54 83.33 41.43
N ILE A 5 -67.74 82.59 42.08
CA ILE A 5 -66.61 81.85 41.42
C ILE A 5 -67.17 80.47 40.98
N SER A 6 -67.20 80.27 39.69
CA SER A 6 -67.53 78.93 39.10
C SER A 6 -66.28 78.10 39.01
N ILE A 7 -66.28 76.99 39.71
CA ILE A 7 -65.18 75.92 39.58
C ILE A 7 -65.58 75.01 38.48
N ILE A 8 -64.75 74.92 37.45
CA ILE A 8 -64.87 73.98 36.35
C ILE A 8 -64.04 72.76 36.77
N PHE A 9 -64.72 71.58 36.98
CA PHE A 9 -64.10 70.33 37.20
C PHE A 9 -63.72 69.75 35.86
N LEU A 10 -62.42 69.65 35.61
CA LEU A 10 -61.86 68.97 34.42
C LEU A 10 -61.63 67.48 34.75
N THR A 11 -62.53 66.66 34.29
CA THR A 11 -62.40 65.18 34.45
C THR A 11 -61.41 64.67 33.45
N LEU A 12 -60.21 64.31 33.90
CA LEU A 12 -59.19 63.71 33.09
C LEU A 12 -59.46 62.20 33.04
N CYS A 13 -60.03 61.70 31.95
CA CYS A 13 -60.14 60.29 31.66
C CYS A 13 -58.77 59.71 31.29
N PHE A 14 -58.12 59.06 32.25
CA PHE A 14 -56.95 58.24 31.99
C PHE A 14 -57.44 56.91 31.39
N SER A 15 -57.37 56.75 30.08
CA SER A 15 -57.53 55.49 29.39
C SER A 15 -56.28 54.67 29.63
N LEU A 16 -56.31 53.70 30.56
CA LEU A 16 -55.30 52.66 30.72
C LEU A 16 -55.38 51.76 29.51
N SER A 17 -54.51 52.01 28.53
CA SER A 17 -54.23 51.00 27.46
C SER A 17 -53.40 49.86 28.06
N ILE A 18 -54.04 48.75 28.40
CA ILE A 18 -53.36 47.56 28.77
C ILE A 18 -52.72 47.05 27.48
N MET A 19 -51.44 47.35 27.29
CA MET A 19 -50.59 46.71 26.28
C MET A 19 -50.41 45.25 26.75
N PHE A 20 -51.16 44.34 26.14
CA PHE A 20 -50.77 42.91 26.17
C PHE A 20 -49.42 42.81 25.48
N ALA A 21 -48.35 42.71 26.26
CA ALA A 21 -47.08 42.28 25.75
C ALA A 21 -47.25 40.84 25.25
N GLN A 22 -47.33 40.70 23.94
CA GLN A 22 -47.32 39.39 23.32
C GLN A 22 -45.98 38.73 23.72
N ASP A 23 -46.05 37.70 24.57
CA ASP A 23 -44.86 36.91 24.93
C ASP A 23 -44.21 36.42 23.62
N LYS A 24 -43.08 37.03 23.30
CA LYS A 24 -42.30 36.58 22.13
C LYS A 24 -41.79 35.17 22.43
N ASN A 25 -42.19 34.19 21.62
CA ASN A 25 -41.69 32.83 21.70
C ASN A 25 -40.16 32.85 21.64
N LYS A 26 -39.51 32.12 22.55
CA LYS A 26 -38.05 31.95 22.57
C LYS A 26 -37.65 30.81 21.64
N GLY A 27 -36.74 31.10 20.72
CA GLY A 27 -36.01 30.07 19.99
C GLY A 27 -34.95 29.39 20.90
N VAL A 28 -34.84 28.09 20.85
CA VAL A 28 -33.81 27.32 21.53
C VAL A 28 -33.12 26.40 20.51
N PHE A 29 -31.84 26.13 20.72
CA PHE A 29 -31.14 25.08 19.98
C PHE A 29 -31.39 23.78 20.74
N ASP A 30 -31.99 22.81 20.05
CA ASP A 30 -32.23 21.45 20.58
C ASP A 30 -31.61 20.42 19.64
N GLU A 31 -31.20 19.30 20.19
CA GLU A 31 -30.70 18.20 19.35
C GLU A 31 -31.89 17.51 18.64
N PRO A 32 -31.71 17.17 17.35
CA PRO A 32 -32.78 16.48 16.62
C PRO A 32 -33.09 15.13 17.27
N LYS A 33 -34.35 14.88 17.52
CA LYS A 33 -34.83 13.59 18.06
C LYS A 33 -35.19 12.67 16.89
N PRO A 34 -34.87 11.38 16.99
CA PRO A 34 -35.31 10.42 15.99
C PRO A 34 -36.82 10.47 15.80
N GLY A 35 -37.25 10.62 14.56
CA GLY A 35 -38.66 10.72 14.20
C GLY A 35 -39.07 9.70 13.14
N TYR A 36 -40.29 9.79 12.67
CA TYR A 36 -40.82 8.87 11.64
C TYR A 36 -40.01 8.93 10.33
N TYR A 37 -39.37 10.06 10.05
CA TYR A 37 -38.49 10.18 8.88
C TYR A 37 -37.26 9.27 8.98
N ASP A 38 -36.73 9.09 10.17
CA ASP A 38 -35.60 8.16 10.41
C ASP A 38 -36.03 6.70 10.19
N GLU A 39 -37.27 6.36 10.55
CA GLU A 39 -37.84 5.03 10.22
C GLU A 39 -37.98 4.82 8.72
N ILE A 40 -38.42 5.85 7.98
CA ILE A 40 -38.47 5.80 6.51
C ILE A 40 -37.09 5.58 5.92
N LEU A 41 -36.09 6.33 6.36
CA LEU A 41 -34.71 6.19 5.88
C LEU A 41 -34.15 4.81 6.22
N LYS A 42 -34.43 4.30 7.41
CA LYS A 42 -34.04 2.94 7.82
C LYS A 42 -34.64 1.89 6.90
N ASN A 43 -35.96 1.95 6.67
CA ASN A 43 -36.67 0.99 5.81
C ASN A 43 -36.15 1.06 4.35
N ILE A 44 -35.90 2.26 3.82
CA ILE A 44 -35.30 2.45 2.50
C ILE A 44 -33.91 1.82 2.44
N ASN A 45 -33.10 2.09 3.45
CA ASN A 45 -31.73 1.55 3.50
C ASN A 45 -31.73 0.01 3.63
N GLU A 46 -32.60 -0.57 4.47
CA GLU A 46 -32.72 -2.03 4.62
C GLU A 46 -33.19 -2.70 3.32
N PHE A 47 -34.07 -2.06 2.55
CA PHE A 47 -34.51 -2.54 1.24
C PHE A 47 -33.41 -2.42 0.18
N GLN A 48 -32.73 -1.27 0.12
CA GLN A 48 -31.66 -1.02 -0.86
C GLN A 48 -30.37 -1.79 -0.56
N ASN A 49 -30.11 -2.04 0.72
CA ASN A 49 -28.93 -2.73 1.21
C ASN A 49 -29.34 -3.94 2.08
N PRO A 50 -29.98 -4.96 1.49
CA PRO A 50 -30.36 -6.15 2.24
C PRO A 50 -29.10 -6.80 2.83
N PRO A 51 -29.22 -7.48 3.98
CA PRO A 51 -28.11 -8.19 4.60
C PRO A 51 -27.45 -9.11 3.56
N LYS A 52 -26.15 -8.90 3.32
CA LYS A 52 -25.41 -9.78 2.40
C LYS A 52 -25.37 -11.18 3.02
N GLU A 53 -25.72 -12.19 2.24
CA GLU A 53 -25.48 -13.56 2.65
C GLU A 53 -24.00 -13.76 2.98
N LYS A 54 -23.71 -14.43 4.09
CA LYS A 54 -22.34 -14.78 4.45
C LYS A 54 -21.79 -15.76 3.42
N LYS A 55 -20.98 -15.28 2.50
CA LYS A 55 -20.30 -16.15 1.54
C LYS A 55 -19.38 -17.11 2.27
N LYS A 56 -19.46 -18.39 1.93
CA LYS A 56 -18.47 -19.37 2.32
C LYS A 56 -17.38 -19.40 1.26
N TYR A 57 -16.13 -19.47 1.71
CA TYR A 57 -15.00 -19.62 0.84
C TYR A 57 -14.45 -21.05 0.97
N PHE A 58 -14.06 -21.64 -0.15
CA PHE A 58 -13.36 -22.91 -0.16
C PHE A 58 -11.90 -22.66 0.27
N LYS A 59 -11.45 -23.29 1.33
CA LYS A 59 -10.11 -23.12 1.90
C LYS A 59 -9.51 -24.45 2.31
N LEU A 60 -8.18 -24.48 2.42
CA LEU A 60 -7.44 -25.60 2.99
C LEU A 60 -7.79 -25.73 4.48
N ASP A 61 -8.01 -26.96 4.92
CA ASP A 61 -8.07 -27.30 6.35
C ASP A 61 -6.64 -27.58 6.86
N PHE A 62 -6.14 -26.69 7.68
CA PHE A 62 -4.82 -26.82 8.29
C PHE A 62 -4.77 -27.74 9.52
N SER A 63 -5.91 -28.28 9.96
CA SER A 63 -5.96 -29.21 11.11
C SER A 63 -5.13 -30.45 10.82
N GLY A 64 -4.24 -30.80 11.74
CA GLY A 64 -3.36 -31.96 11.61
C GLY A 64 -2.12 -31.75 10.71
N MET A 65 -1.95 -30.59 10.09
CA MET A 65 -0.71 -30.26 9.37
C MET A 65 0.39 -29.81 10.33
N ASN A 66 1.63 -30.25 10.06
CA ASN A 66 2.81 -29.73 10.73
C ASN A 66 3.24 -28.43 10.04
N ILE A 67 2.92 -27.31 10.67
CA ILE A 67 3.17 -25.95 10.14
C ILE A 67 3.85 -25.09 11.22
N PRO A 68 4.67 -24.09 10.85
CA PRO A 68 5.22 -23.13 11.80
C PRO A 68 4.09 -22.38 12.54
N LYS A 69 4.31 -22.06 13.80
CA LYS A 69 3.31 -21.43 14.69
C LYS A 69 3.74 -20.07 15.19
N SER A 70 5.03 -19.75 15.12
CA SER A 70 5.61 -18.50 15.56
C SER A 70 6.76 -18.07 14.66
N LYS A 71 6.93 -16.76 14.49
CA LYS A 71 8.11 -16.18 13.83
C LYS A 71 9.42 -16.55 14.51
N ASP A 72 9.38 -16.87 15.82
CA ASP A 72 10.55 -17.21 16.60
C ASP A 72 11.14 -18.61 16.26
N GLU A 73 10.42 -19.42 15.50
CA GLU A 73 10.91 -20.70 14.93
C GLU A 73 11.88 -20.46 13.76
N PHE A 74 11.85 -19.27 13.16
CA PHE A 74 12.62 -18.94 11.97
C PHE A 74 13.97 -18.30 12.30
N LYS A 75 15.00 -18.66 11.55
CA LYS A 75 16.21 -17.86 11.46
C LYS A 75 15.92 -16.63 10.62
N SER A 76 15.76 -15.48 11.29
CA SER A 76 15.45 -14.20 10.66
C SER A 76 16.66 -13.26 10.66
N PHE A 77 16.65 -12.31 9.72
CA PHE A 77 17.63 -11.24 9.61
C PHE A 77 17.00 -9.91 10.05
N TRP A 78 17.86 -8.95 10.39
CA TRP A 78 17.37 -7.69 10.93
C TRP A 78 16.37 -7.00 9.99
N HIS A 79 15.28 -6.56 10.55
CA HIS A 79 14.24 -5.75 9.92
C HIS A 79 13.47 -5.01 10.99
N ASN A 80 12.88 -3.86 10.66
CA ASN A 80 11.96 -3.15 11.55
C ASN A 80 10.67 -3.96 11.79
N ASP A 81 9.98 -3.65 12.88
CA ASP A 81 8.62 -4.18 13.12
C ASP A 81 7.69 -3.88 11.93
N PRO A 82 6.75 -4.79 11.62
CA PRO A 82 5.81 -4.59 10.53
C PRO A 82 4.90 -3.37 10.75
N ILE A 83 4.83 -2.49 9.75
CA ILE A 83 3.88 -1.38 9.70
C ILE A 83 2.74 -1.70 8.74
N SER A 84 1.56 -1.11 8.96
CA SER A 84 0.39 -1.35 8.13
C SER A 84 0.30 -0.34 7.00
N GLN A 85 0.05 -0.82 5.77
CA GLN A 85 -0.29 0.05 4.65
C GLN A 85 -1.71 0.65 4.74
N GLY A 86 -2.54 0.19 5.69
CA GLY A 86 -3.93 0.65 5.83
C GLY A 86 -4.81 0.19 4.67
N GLN A 87 -5.66 1.09 4.18
CA GLN A 87 -6.52 0.87 3.02
C GLN A 87 -5.90 1.54 1.78
N THR A 88 -4.84 0.93 1.27
CA THR A 88 -4.10 1.43 0.09
C THR A 88 -3.59 0.28 -0.76
N GLY A 89 -3.38 0.53 -2.06
CA GLY A 89 -2.70 -0.38 -2.98
C GLY A 89 -1.18 -0.14 -3.03
N THR A 90 -0.54 0.19 -1.90
CA THR A 90 0.87 0.58 -1.84
C THR A 90 1.79 -0.49 -1.23
N CYS A 91 1.38 -1.76 -1.21
CA CYS A 91 2.17 -2.88 -0.68
C CYS A 91 3.59 -2.93 -1.26
N TRP A 92 3.75 -2.68 -2.55
CA TRP A 92 5.02 -2.63 -3.27
C TRP A 92 6.05 -1.68 -2.63
N THR A 93 5.63 -0.49 -2.21
CA THR A 93 6.56 0.43 -1.55
C THR A 93 6.78 0.11 -0.09
N PHE A 94 5.78 -0.41 0.65
CA PHE A 94 5.97 -0.83 2.04
C PHE A 94 6.95 -2.00 2.14
N SER A 95 6.81 -3.00 1.28
CA SER A 95 7.70 -4.17 1.24
C SER A 95 9.12 -3.82 0.83
N THR A 96 9.27 -3.08 -0.27
CA THR A 96 10.59 -2.74 -0.81
C THR A 96 11.31 -1.69 0.03
N THR A 97 10.59 -0.73 0.64
CA THR A 97 11.20 0.17 1.64
C THR A 97 11.71 -0.63 2.83
N SER A 98 10.94 -1.60 3.34
CA SER A 98 11.39 -2.50 4.41
C SER A 98 12.62 -3.32 4.02
N PHE A 99 12.68 -3.78 2.77
CA PHE A 99 13.88 -4.44 2.22
C PHE A 99 15.10 -3.50 2.26
N PHE A 100 14.97 -2.26 1.79
CA PHE A 100 16.08 -1.29 1.83
C PHE A 100 16.47 -0.91 3.26
N GLU A 101 15.57 -0.88 4.22
CA GLU A 101 15.91 -0.72 5.64
C GLU A 101 16.85 -1.85 6.11
N SER A 102 16.53 -3.10 5.76
CA SER A 102 17.39 -4.25 6.07
C SER A 102 18.75 -4.19 5.35
N GLU A 103 18.78 -3.69 4.12
CA GLU A 103 20.02 -3.47 3.38
C GLU A 103 20.90 -2.38 3.99
N VAL A 104 20.31 -1.28 4.48
CA VAL A 104 21.05 -0.25 5.24
C VAL A 104 21.68 -0.87 6.49
N TYR A 105 20.92 -1.67 7.23
CA TYR A 105 21.46 -2.36 8.40
C TYR A 105 22.57 -3.34 8.03
N ARG A 106 22.39 -4.14 7.00
CA ARG A 106 23.40 -5.09 6.50
C ARG A 106 24.72 -4.38 6.11
N LEU A 107 24.61 -3.23 5.43
CA LEU A 107 25.75 -2.47 4.91
C LEU A 107 26.45 -1.63 5.98
N THR A 108 25.69 -1.08 6.93
CA THR A 108 26.19 -0.02 7.83
C THR A 108 26.02 -0.32 9.33
N GLY A 109 25.22 -1.31 9.70
CA GLY A 109 24.79 -1.57 11.07
C GLY A 109 23.83 -0.53 11.65
N LYS A 110 23.32 0.41 10.83
CA LYS A 110 22.38 1.45 11.28
C LYS A 110 20.94 0.94 11.20
N GLU A 111 20.21 1.15 12.28
CA GLU A 111 18.77 0.97 12.31
C GLU A 111 18.09 2.25 11.82
N VAL A 112 17.37 2.16 10.71
CA VAL A 112 16.69 3.29 10.09
C VAL A 112 15.24 2.93 9.79
N SER A 113 14.36 3.92 9.84
CA SER A 113 12.98 3.78 9.37
C SER A 113 12.74 4.79 8.24
N LEU A 114 12.43 4.28 7.07
CA LEU A 114 12.25 5.05 5.84
C LEU A 114 10.77 5.25 5.52
N SER A 115 10.43 6.30 4.79
CA SER A 115 9.05 6.62 4.46
C SER A 115 8.57 5.92 3.19
N PRO A 116 7.71 4.89 3.24
CA PRO A 116 7.11 4.33 2.03
C PRO A 116 6.16 5.33 1.34
N ILE A 117 5.56 6.24 2.09
CA ILE A 117 4.61 7.22 1.53
C ILE A 117 5.33 8.31 0.74
N TYR A 118 6.57 8.67 1.10
CA TYR A 118 7.39 9.55 0.26
C TYR A 118 7.58 8.95 -1.15
N THR A 119 7.85 7.66 -1.21
CA THR A 119 7.98 6.92 -2.48
C THR A 119 6.67 6.86 -3.24
N ALA A 120 5.56 6.52 -2.58
CA ALA A 120 4.23 6.48 -3.21
C ALA A 120 3.81 7.85 -3.77
N TYR A 121 4.09 8.94 -3.06
CA TYR A 121 3.82 10.30 -3.55
C TYR A 121 4.49 10.58 -4.90
N TRP A 122 5.78 10.31 -4.98
CA TRP A 122 6.54 10.55 -6.21
C TRP A 122 6.16 9.60 -7.34
N GLU A 123 5.79 8.36 -7.01
CA GLU A 123 5.25 7.42 -8.00
C GLU A 123 3.94 7.93 -8.62
N TYR A 124 3.03 8.46 -7.83
CA TYR A 124 1.80 9.09 -8.35
C TYR A 124 2.12 10.30 -9.26
N VAL A 125 3.14 11.07 -8.92
CA VAL A 125 3.60 12.18 -9.79
C VAL A 125 4.13 11.65 -11.12
N GLU A 126 4.96 10.60 -11.13
CA GLU A 126 5.50 10.00 -12.36
C GLU A 126 4.38 9.37 -13.21
N LYS A 127 3.42 8.66 -12.59
CA LYS A 127 2.24 8.15 -13.29
C LYS A 127 1.42 9.26 -13.94
N ALA A 128 1.26 10.40 -13.28
CA ALA A 128 0.55 11.55 -13.86
C ALA A 128 1.29 12.15 -15.06
N LYS A 129 2.63 12.24 -15.00
CA LYS A 129 3.44 12.67 -16.15
C LYS A 129 3.26 11.73 -17.33
N GLU A 130 3.33 10.42 -17.10
CA GLU A 130 3.16 9.43 -18.16
C GLU A 130 1.73 9.42 -18.73
N PHE A 131 0.72 9.63 -17.89
CA PHE A 131 -0.66 9.81 -18.35
C PHE A 131 -0.77 10.97 -19.34
N VAL A 132 -0.11 12.09 -19.09
CA VAL A 132 -0.09 13.22 -20.02
C VAL A 132 0.68 12.88 -21.30
N ARG A 133 1.89 12.30 -21.18
CA ARG A 133 2.74 11.93 -22.32
C ARG A 133 2.06 10.94 -23.26
N THR A 134 1.35 9.97 -22.67
CA THR A 134 0.62 8.92 -23.44
C THR A 134 -0.78 9.35 -23.85
N ARG A 135 -1.18 10.58 -23.59
CA ARG A 135 -2.54 11.08 -23.86
C ARG A 135 -3.62 10.21 -23.23
N GLY A 136 -3.42 9.84 -21.95
CA GLY A 136 -4.36 9.07 -21.16
C GLY A 136 -4.45 7.59 -21.55
N LYS A 137 -3.37 7.00 -22.07
CA LYS A 137 -3.28 5.57 -22.40
C LYS A 137 -2.59 4.77 -21.30
N SER A 138 -1.71 5.40 -20.48
CA SER A 138 -1.06 4.71 -19.36
C SER A 138 -2.02 4.48 -18.21
N LEU A 139 -1.78 3.42 -17.45
CA LEU A 139 -2.51 3.11 -16.23
C LEU A 139 -2.24 4.16 -15.14
N PHE A 140 -3.28 4.58 -14.44
CA PHE A 140 -3.18 5.44 -13.25
C PHE A 140 -3.96 4.80 -12.10
N GLU A 141 -3.29 3.89 -11.39
CA GLU A 141 -3.77 3.16 -10.22
C GLU A 141 -2.73 3.21 -9.10
N GLU A 142 -3.03 2.64 -7.94
CA GLU A 142 -2.14 2.69 -6.77
C GLU A 142 -0.94 1.75 -6.86
N GLY A 143 -1.11 0.58 -7.49
CA GLY A 143 -0.10 -0.47 -7.59
C GLY A 143 1.13 -0.06 -8.39
N SER A 144 2.25 -0.65 -8.09
CA SER A 144 3.51 -0.58 -8.82
C SER A 144 4.42 -1.76 -8.40
N GLU A 145 5.64 -1.81 -8.98
CA GLU A 145 6.60 -2.89 -8.77
C GLU A 145 7.73 -2.51 -7.79
N ALA A 146 8.47 -3.50 -7.30
CA ALA A 146 9.63 -3.28 -6.44
C ALA A 146 10.68 -2.36 -7.08
N ASN A 147 10.95 -2.51 -8.39
CA ASN A 147 11.91 -1.68 -9.11
C ASN A 147 11.44 -0.22 -9.32
N ALA A 148 10.15 0.07 -9.15
CA ALA A 148 9.67 1.45 -9.08
C ALA A 148 10.28 2.19 -7.89
N VAL A 149 10.45 1.51 -6.74
CA VAL A 149 11.10 2.11 -5.56
C VAL A 149 12.54 2.50 -5.89
N SER A 150 13.30 1.61 -6.53
CA SER A 150 14.66 1.92 -6.98
C SER A 150 14.71 3.11 -7.95
N ARG A 151 13.77 3.19 -8.89
CA ARG A 151 13.64 4.32 -9.82
C ARG A 151 13.33 5.62 -9.08
N ILE A 152 12.37 5.61 -8.17
CA ILE A 152 12.00 6.79 -7.36
C ILE A 152 13.17 7.21 -6.46
N TYR A 153 13.89 6.28 -5.86
CA TYR A 153 15.06 6.59 -5.03
C TYR A 153 16.17 7.26 -5.84
N ARG A 154 16.45 6.81 -7.08
CA ARG A 154 17.39 7.48 -7.98
C ARG A 154 16.96 8.90 -8.32
N GLU A 155 15.67 9.09 -8.61
CA GLU A 155 15.13 10.37 -9.08
C GLU A 155 14.91 11.38 -7.96
N TYR A 156 14.34 10.95 -6.84
CA TYR A 156 13.87 11.83 -5.76
C TYR A 156 14.58 11.61 -4.42
N GLY A 157 15.34 10.53 -4.26
CA GLY A 157 15.93 10.13 -3.00
C GLY A 157 14.88 9.52 -2.07
N ILE A 158 15.15 9.54 -0.76
CA ILE A 158 14.29 9.03 0.29
C ILE A 158 14.44 9.87 1.57
N VAL A 159 13.44 9.81 2.44
CA VAL A 159 13.44 10.51 3.72
C VAL A 159 13.05 9.55 4.86
N PRO A 160 13.44 9.85 6.12
CA PRO A 160 13.00 9.09 7.28
C PRO A 160 11.46 9.13 7.44
N ALA A 161 10.88 8.01 7.92
CA ALA A 161 9.46 7.94 8.23
C ALA A 161 9.02 8.97 9.29
N THR A 162 9.92 9.36 10.20
CA THR A 162 9.65 10.34 11.26
C THR A 162 9.29 11.74 10.76
N ILE A 163 9.76 12.13 9.57
CA ILE A 163 9.47 13.44 8.98
C ILE A 163 8.47 13.38 7.83
N CYS A 164 8.09 12.19 7.41
CA CYS A 164 7.09 11.98 6.34
C CYS A 164 6.32 10.68 6.62
N THR A 165 5.31 10.77 7.47
CA THR A 165 4.44 9.63 7.78
C THR A 165 3.36 9.43 6.72
N GLY A 166 3.01 10.47 5.96
CA GLY A 166 1.84 10.49 5.08
C GLY A 166 0.50 10.47 5.82
N LEU A 167 0.51 10.68 7.14
CA LEU A 167 -0.69 10.75 7.98
C LEU A 167 -0.92 12.20 8.42
N LEU A 168 -2.12 12.69 8.23
CA LEU A 168 -2.54 14.00 8.72
C LEU A 168 -2.80 13.96 10.23
N PRO A 169 -2.77 15.11 10.94
CA PRO A 169 -3.04 15.18 12.37
C PRO A 169 -4.37 14.49 12.74
N GLY A 170 -4.30 13.51 13.66
CA GLY A 170 -5.47 12.73 14.10
C GLY A 170 -5.79 11.50 13.24
N GLN A 171 -5.13 11.30 12.10
CA GLN A 171 -5.29 10.12 11.28
C GLN A 171 -4.44 8.97 11.84
N LEU A 172 -5.03 7.78 12.00
CA LEU A 172 -4.38 6.61 12.59
C LEU A 172 -4.00 5.53 11.55
N SER A 173 -4.57 5.59 10.37
CA SER A 173 -4.33 4.63 9.29
C SER A 173 -4.37 5.32 7.94
N HIS A 174 -3.57 4.85 7.00
CA HIS A 174 -3.65 5.31 5.62
C HIS A 174 -4.95 4.88 4.96
N ASP A 175 -5.55 5.77 4.19
CA ASP A 175 -6.69 5.51 3.30
C ASP A 175 -6.53 6.39 2.05
N HIS A 176 -6.22 5.75 0.94
CA HIS A 176 -6.03 6.44 -0.35
C HIS A 176 -7.29 6.43 -1.22
N SER A 177 -8.43 5.88 -0.75
CA SER A 177 -9.66 5.74 -1.55
C SER A 177 -10.16 7.05 -2.14
N LYS A 178 -10.12 8.13 -1.34
CA LYS A 178 -10.51 9.47 -1.80
C LYS A 178 -9.43 10.13 -2.65
N LEU A 179 -8.18 10.01 -2.22
CA LEU A 179 -7.00 10.53 -2.91
C LEU A 179 -6.93 10.04 -4.36
N ILE A 180 -6.95 8.72 -4.56
CA ILE A 180 -6.87 8.14 -5.91
C ILE A 180 -8.08 8.51 -6.76
N LYS A 181 -9.27 8.51 -6.17
CA LYS A 181 -10.49 8.89 -6.86
C LYS A 181 -10.48 10.34 -7.35
N GLU A 182 -9.97 11.26 -6.55
CA GLU A 182 -9.86 12.67 -6.90
C GLU A 182 -8.84 12.88 -8.03
N MET A 183 -7.66 12.27 -7.93
CA MET A 183 -6.64 12.33 -8.99
C MET A 183 -7.16 11.74 -10.31
N GLN A 184 -7.80 10.57 -10.29
CA GLN A 184 -8.39 9.94 -11.47
C GLN A 184 -9.47 10.81 -12.10
N THR A 185 -10.33 11.45 -11.29
CA THR A 185 -11.39 12.35 -11.76
C THR A 185 -10.78 13.56 -12.46
N TYR A 186 -9.75 14.15 -11.87
CA TYR A 186 -9.01 15.25 -12.47
C TYR A 186 -8.35 14.85 -13.80
N LEU A 187 -7.63 13.75 -13.83
CA LEU A 187 -6.98 13.23 -15.04
C LEU A 187 -7.99 12.89 -16.15
N GLN A 188 -9.17 12.38 -15.78
CA GLN A 188 -10.25 12.19 -16.75
C GLN A 188 -10.76 13.53 -17.32
N SER A 189 -10.80 14.58 -16.52
CA SER A 189 -11.12 15.94 -17.01
C SER A 189 -10.05 16.44 -17.99
N VAL A 190 -8.76 16.27 -17.67
CA VAL A 190 -7.62 16.58 -18.56
C VAL A 190 -7.79 15.89 -19.91
N LYS A 191 -8.14 14.59 -19.92
CA LYS A 191 -8.37 13.80 -21.13
C LYS A 191 -9.55 14.31 -21.92
N THR A 192 -10.66 14.63 -21.28
CA THR A 192 -11.90 15.08 -21.93
C THR A 192 -11.73 16.46 -22.57
N THR A 193 -10.97 17.35 -21.95
CA THR A 193 -10.74 18.74 -22.41
C THR A 193 -9.49 18.89 -23.27
N ASN A 194 -8.71 17.81 -23.50
CA ASN A 194 -7.42 17.83 -24.18
C ASN A 194 -6.39 18.81 -23.54
N ALA A 195 -6.43 18.98 -22.21
CA ALA A 195 -5.58 19.88 -21.46
C ALA A 195 -4.22 19.25 -21.09
N TRP A 196 -3.40 18.94 -22.10
CA TRP A 196 -2.18 18.13 -21.97
C TRP A 196 -0.91 18.92 -21.63
N ASN A 197 -1.00 19.96 -20.81
CA ASN A 197 0.17 20.64 -20.28
C ASN A 197 0.69 19.88 -19.06
N GLU A 198 1.84 19.22 -19.19
CA GLU A 198 2.41 18.37 -18.13
C GLU A 198 2.66 19.15 -16.84
N GLU A 199 3.22 20.37 -16.93
CA GLU A 199 3.53 21.19 -15.76
C GLU A 199 2.26 21.57 -14.97
N GLU A 200 1.23 22.01 -15.67
CA GLU A 200 -0.06 22.35 -15.07
C GLU A 200 -0.73 21.12 -14.44
N VAL A 201 -0.78 19.99 -15.16
CA VAL A 201 -1.38 18.77 -14.65
C VAL A 201 -0.65 18.26 -13.41
N VAL A 202 0.67 18.21 -13.43
CA VAL A 202 1.49 17.79 -12.30
C VAL A 202 1.33 18.72 -11.11
N SER A 203 1.20 20.03 -11.34
CA SER A 203 0.96 21.01 -10.26
C SER A 203 -0.35 20.72 -9.51
N VAL A 204 -1.42 20.42 -10.25
CA VAL A 204 -2.72 20.06 -9.64
C VAL A 204 -2.63 18.71 -8.91
N ILE A 205 -2.03 17.70 -9.51
CA ILE A 205 -1.82 16.39 -8.86
C ILE A 205 -1.03 16.55 -7.55
N LYS A 206 0.04 17.34 -7.54
CA LYS A 206 0.79 17.63 -6.30
C LYS A 206 -0.06 18.35 -5.25
N SER A 207 -0.94 19.24 -5.67
CA SER A 207 -1.86 19.92 -4.75
C SER A 207 -2.84 18.96 -4.09
N ILE A 208 -3.37 17.99 -4.85
CA ILE A 208 -4.21 16.91 -4.33
C ILE A 208 -3.40 16.04 -3.37
N LEU A 209 -2.22 15.59 -3.78
CA LEU A 209 -1.33 14.77 -2.94
C LEU A 209 -0.98 15.47 -1.62
N ASN A 210 -0.62 16.76 -1.66
CA ASN A 210 -0.30 17.55 -0.48
C ASN A 210 -1.48 17.68 0.48
N HIS A 211 -2.71 17.75 -0.06
CA HIS A 211 -3.94 17.80 0.76
C HIS A 211 -4.13 16.51 1.59
N TYR A 212 -3.82 15.35 1.04
CA TYR A 212 -4.06 14.06 1.69
C TYR A 212 -2.85 13.50 2.44
N LEU A 213 -1.63 13.78 1.98
CA LEU A 213 -0.39 13.17 2.50
C LEU A 213 0.55 14.17 3.18
N GLY A 214 0.26 15.47 3.07
CA GLY A 214 1.16 16.52 3.48
C GLY A 214 2.21 16.86 2.41
N GLU A 215 2.93 17.96 2.63
CA GLU A 215 4.03 18.35 1.73
C GLU A 215 5.24 17.44 1.92
N MET A 216 5.90 17.11 0.81
CA MET A 216 7.09 16.27 0.85
C MET A 216 8.32 17.04 1.33
N PRO A 217 9.05 16.50 2.32
CA PRO A 217 10.29 17.11 2.81
C PRO A 217 11.34 17.22 1.71
N THR A 218 12.03 18.34 1.67
CA THR A 218 13.17 18.58 0.76
C THR A 218 14.51 18.55 1.47
N VAL A 219 14.50 18.48 2.80
CA VAL A 219 15.69 18.45 3.66
C VAL A 219 15.49 17.39 4.74
N VAL A 220 16.51 16.58 4.94
CA VAL A 220 16.63 15.61 6.03
C VAL A 220 17.71 16.11 6.99
N ASP A 221 17.36 16.30 8.27
CA ASP A 221 18.30 16.66 9.32
C ASP A 221 18.62 15.41 10.17
N VAL A 222 19.88 15.06 10.23
CA VAL A 222 20.37 13.99 11.08
C VAL A 222 21.47 14.55 11.98
N ASP A 223 21.22 14.64 13.25
CA ASP A 223 22.15 15.14 14.27
C ASP A 223 22.74 16.52 13.92
N GLY A 224 21.92 17.41 13.35
CA GLY A 224 22.29 18.77 12.94
C GLY A 224 22.99 18.86 11.59
N LYS A 225 23.24 17.74 10.90
CA LYS A 225 23.72 17.73 9.53
C LYS A 225 22.55 17.59 8.57
N LYS A 226 22.44 18.53 7.64
CA LYS A 226 21.38 18.60 6.63
C LYS A 226 21.82 17.90 5.34
N TYR A 227 20.88 17.13 4.78
CA TYR A 227 21.02 16.42 3.51
C TYR A 227 19.81 16.73 2.64
N SER A 228 19.97 16.79 1.35
CA SER A 228 18.85 16.55 0.44
C SER A 228 18.42 15.08 0.52
N PRO A 229 17.19 14.71 0.11
CA PRO A 229 16.77 13.31 0.09
C PRO A 229 17.71 12.37 -0.72
N LYS A 230 18.33 12.88 -1.78
CA LYS A 230 19.33 12.13 -2.58
C LYS A 230 20.65 11.95 -1.83
N GLU A 231 21.16 12.99 -1.17
CA GLU A 231 22.36 12.88 -0.34
C GLU A 231 22.12 12.01 0.89
N TYR A 232 20.88 12.04 1.45
CA TYR A 232 20.52 11.13 2.53
C TYR A 232 20.61 9.67 2.06
N LEU A 233 20.10 9.36 0.87
CA LEU A 233 20.20 8.04 0.23
C LEU A 233 21.68 7.60 0.06
N SER A 234 22.49 8.42 -0.60
CA SER A 234 23.86 8.05 -0.99
C SER A 234 24.86 8.17 0.16
N ASP A 235 24.84 9.29 0.89
CA ASP A 235 25.90 9.64 1.84
C ASP A 235 25.62 9.13 3.24
N TYR A 236 24.36 9.12 3.66
CA TYR A 236 24.01 8.66 5.01
C TYR A 236 23.61 7.18 5.05
N LEU A 237 22.72 6.76 4.15
CA LEU A 237 22.23 5.37 4.10
C LEU A 237 23.20 4.44 3.38
N LYS A 238 24.09 4.97 2.53
CA LYS A 238 25.07 4.20 1.73
C LYS A 238 24.39 3.23 0.74
N LEU A 239 23.17 3.54 0.31
CA LEU A 239 22.48 2.78 -0.71
C LEU A 239 22.85 3.26 -2.10
N ASN A 240 23.20 2.32 -2.97
CA ASN A 240 23.34 2.52 -4.40
C ASN A 240 22.34 1.62 -5.13
N MET A 241 21.40 2.20 -5.84
CA MET A 241 20.32 1.45 -6.50
C MET A 241 20.82 0.52 -7.63
N ASP A 242 22.06 0.71 -8.12
CA ASP A 242 22.67 -0.17 -9.12
C ASP A 242 23.26 -1.45 -8.51
N ASP A 243 23.16 -1.59 -7.20
CA ASP A 243 23.55 -2.81 -6.49
C ASP A 243 22.39 -3.82 -6.35
N TYR A 244 21.23 -3.51 -6.90
CA TYR A 244 20.03 -4.36 -6.79
C TYR A 244 19.54 -4.78 -8.17
N VAL A 245 19.07 -6.03 -8.25
CA VAL A 245 18.56 -6.63 -9.48
C VAL A 245 17.18 -7.23 -9.23
N ASP A 246 16.33 -7.13 -10.24
CA ASP A 246 15.01 -7.74 -10.25
C ASP A 246 15.08 -9.04 -11.03
N VAL A 247 14.75 -10.15 -10.37
CA VAL A 247 14.81 -11.51 -10.92
C VAL A 247 13.39 -12.01 -11.15
N LEU A 248 13.13 -12.51 -12.33
CA LEU A 248 11.85 -13.01 -12.80
C LEU A 248 11.97 -14.47 -13.20
N SER A 249 10.91 -15.25 -13.05
CA SER A 249 10.79 -16.56 -13.68
C SER A 249 9.51 -16.63 -14.49
N TYR A 250 9.61 -16.45 -15.80
CA TYR A 250 8.52 -16.15 -16.71
C TYR A 250 8.70 -16.86 -18.06
N MET A 251 8.00 -17.97 -18.24
CA MET A 251 8.22 -18.90 -19.37
C MET A 251 7.82 -18.29 -20.73
N GLN A 252 6.92 -17.31 -20.78
CA GLN A 252 6.50 -16.70 -22.05
C GLN A 252 7.53 -15.77 -22.67
N LYS A 253 8.65 -15.50 -21.96
CA LYS A 253 9.79 -14.74 -22.48
C LYS A 253 11.04 -15.63 -22.44
N PRO A 254 12.04 -15.34 -23.29
CA PRO A 254 13.28 -16.10 -23.27
C PRO A 254 13.96 -16.05 -21.89
N TYR A 255 14.47 -17.20 -21.43
CA TYR A 255 15.35 -17.25 -20.27
C TYR A 255 16.73 -16.74 -20.63
N TRP A 256 17.42 -16.21 -19.62
CA TRP A 256 18.77 -15.64 -19.73
C TRP A 256 18.82 -14.36 -20.57
N GLU A 257 17.68 -13.66 -20.64
CA GLU A 257 17.55 -12.33 -21.20
C GLU A 257 16.90 -11.39 -20.18
N GLN A 258 17.22 -10.10 -20.27
CA GLN A 258 16.45 -9.09 -19.59
C GLN A 258 15.16 -8.86 -20.38
N VAL A 259 14.03 -8.93 -19.67
CA VAL A 259 12.70 -8.90 -20.28
C VAL A 259 11.77 -7.97 -19.53
N GLU A 260 10.69 -7.59 -20.18
CA GLU A 260 9.57 -6.91 -19.54
C GLU A 260 8.72 -7.92 -18.76
N TYR A 261 8.41 -7.61 -17.52
CA TYR A 261 7.35 -8.27 -16.77
C TYR A 261 6.02 -7.63 -17.20
N GLU A 262 5.22 -8.36 -17.97
CA GLU A 262 4.00 -7.86 -18.62
C GLU A 262 2.80 -7.91 -17.67
N VAL A 263 2.84 -7.10 -16.62
CA VAL A 263 1.76 -6.90 -15.65
C VAL A 263 1.33 -5.43 -15.62
N PRO A 264 0.07 -5.13 -15.23
CA PRO A 264 -0.42 -3.75 -15.20
C PRO A 264 0.41 -2.81 -14.32
N ASP A 265 0.96 -3.31 -13.23
CA ASP A 265 1.72 -2.53 -12.26
C ASP A 265 3.12 -2.15 -12.75
N ASN A 266 3.66 -2.85 -13.77
CA ASN A 266 4.81 -2.39 -14.56
C ASN A 266 4.38 -1.38 -15.65
N TRP A 267 3.68 -0.34 -15.23
CA TRP A 267 3.01 0.65 -16.11
C TRP A 267 3.98 1.46 -16.99
N TRP A 268 5.25 1.53 -16.63
CA TRP A 268 6.32 2.20 -17.43
C TRP A 268 7.08 1.23 -18.33
N HIS A 269 6.63 -0.03 -18.43
CA HIS A 269 7.17 -1.05 -19.31
C HIS A 269 8.67 -1.31 -19.10
N ASN A 270 9.10 -1.42 -17.83
CA ASN A 270 10.47 -1.76 -17.49
C ASN A 270 10.85 -3.14 -18.06
N LYS A 271 12.07 -3.23 -18.64
CA LYS A 271 12.60 -4.42 -19.30
C LYS A 271 13.88 -4.94 -18.63
N ASP A 272 14.18 -4.50 -17.44
CA ASP A 272 15.43 -4.81 -16.76
C ASP A 272 15.34 -6.05 -15.86
N TYR A 273 14.22 -6.81 -15.94
CA TYR A 273 14.04 -8.05 -15.18
C TYR A 273 14.91 -9.16 -15.75
N TYR A 274 15.77 -9.76 -14.93
CA TYR A 274 16.59 -10.91 -15.26
C TYR A 274 15.73 -12.18 -15.24
N ASN A 275 15.33 -12.67 -16.41
CA ASN A 275 14.47 -13.84 -16.54
C ASN A 275 15.27 -15.14 -16.47
N VAL A 276 15.02 -15.96 -15.47
CA VAL A 276 15.73 -17.22 -15.21
C VAL A 276 14.77 -18.42 -15.14
N PRO A 277 15.24 -19.65 -15.44
CA PRO A 277 14.46 -20.86 -15.18
C PRO A 277 14.03 -20.98 -13.71
N LEU A 278 12.90 -21.65 -13.46
CA LEU A 278 12.29 -21.74 -12.13
C LEU A 278 13.22 -22.35 -11.06
N ASP A 279 13.99 -23.37 -11.41
CA ASP A 279 14.91 -23.98 -10.45
C ASP A 279 16.06 -23.02 -10.07
N GLU A 280 16.52 -22.19 -11.01
CA GLU A 280 17.51 -21.14 -10.73
C GLU A 280 16.90 -20.02 -9.90
N PHE A 281 15.66 -19.61 -10.19
CA PHE A 281 14.89 -18.65 -9.41
C PHE A 281 14.82 -19.06 -7.93
N MET A 282 14.41 -20.31 -7.67
CA MET A 282 14.34 -20.86 -6.31
C MET A 282 15.71 -21.00 -5.66
N SER A 283 16.72 -21.36 -6.45
CA SER A 283 18.12 -21.47 -5.97
C SER A 283 18.68 -20.14 -5.53
N ILE A 284 18.51 -19.09 -6.33
CA ILE A 284 18.98 -17.71 -6.01
C ILE A 284 18.28 -17.22 -4.74
N LEU A 285 16.94 -17.34 -4.68
CA LEU A 285 16.14 -16.89 -3.53
C LEU A 285 16.56 -17.61 -2.24
N LYS A 286 16.65 -18.95 -2.26
CA LYS A 286 17.07 -19.73 -1.10
C LYS A 286 18.51 -19.43 -0.68
N ASN A 287 19.41 -19.29 -1.66
CA ASN A 287 20.80 -18.95 -1.39
C ASN A 287 20.93 -17.56 -0.77
N ALA A 288 20.19 -16.57 -1.28
CA ALA A 288 20.20 -15.21 -0.75
C ALA A 288 19.80 -15.19 0.72
N ILE A 289 18.63 -15.74 1.06
CA ILE A 289 18.15 -15.68 2.45
C ILE A 289 19.06 -16.50 3.39
N LYS A 290 19.58 -17.64 2.96
CA LYS A 290 20.50 -18.43 3.78
C LYS A 290 21.84 -17.74 4.06
N ASN A 291 22.25 -16.83 3.20
CA ASN A 291 23.47 -16.01 3.34
C ASN A 291 23.21 -14.63 3.98
N GLY A 292 22.02 -14.37 4.48
CA GLY A 292 21.73 -13.13 5.23
C GLY A 292 21.23 -11.95 4.40
N TYR A 293 20.88 -12.20 3.13
CA TYR A 293 20.25 -11.20 2.27
C TYR A 293 18.73 -11.41 2.28
N THR A 294 18.00 -10.39 2.69
CA THR A 294 16.54 -10.38 2.59
C THR A 294 16.11 -10.09 1.14
N LEU A 295 14.84 -10.25 0.81
CA LEU A 295 14.34 -10.04 -0.55
C LEU A 295 12.98 -9.33 -0.53
N ALA A 296 12.77 -8.36 -1.41
CA ALA A 296 11.42 -7.91 -1.74
C ALA A 296 10.88 -8.87 -2.81
N ILE A 297 9.73 -9.49 -2.58
CA ILE A 297 9.14 -10.50 -3.47
C ILE A 297 7.72 -10.10 -3.85
N GLY A 298 7.30 -10.42 -5.07
CA GLY A 298 5.98 -10.12 -5.63
C GLY A 298 5.25 -11.35 -6.13
N GLY A 299 3.93 -11.40 -5.97
CA GLY A 299 3.08 -12.47 -6.48
C GLY A 299 1.69 -12.55 -5.87
N ASP A 300 1.07 -13.71 -6.00
CA ASP A 300 -0.33 -13.96 -5.68
C ASP A 300 -0.54 -14.34 -4.20
N VAL A 301 -1.54 -13.73 -3.56
CA VAL A 301 -1.93 -14.00 -2.16
C VAL A 301 -3.42 -14.36 -2.01
N SER A 302 -4.12 -14.68 -3.10
CA SER A 302 -5.57 -14.89 -3.12
C SER A 302 -6.02 -16.36 -3.13
N GLU A 303 -5.19 -17.29 -2.71
CA GLU A 303 -5.36 -18.73 -2.86
C GLU A 303 -6.10 -19.44 -1.70
N PRO A 304 -6.71 -20.61 -1.93
CA PRO A 304 -7.35 -21.41 -0.86
C PRO A 304 -6.41 -21.81 0.28
N GLY A 305 -5.13 -21.99 0.00
CA GLY A 305 -4.09 -22.31 0.98
C GLY A 305 -3.40 -21.10 1.59
N TYR A 306 -3.85 -19.89 1.28
CA TYR A 306 -3.43 -18.66 1.94
C TYR A 306 -4.41 -18.30 3.05
N ASP A 307 -3.99 -18.42 4.30
CA ASP A 307 -4.89 -18.24 5.43
C ASP A 307 -4.37 -17.26 6.47
N SER A 308 -5.13 -16.19 6.69
CA SER A 308 -4.79 -15.10 7.61
C SER A 308 -4.93 -15.47 9.10
N TRP A 309 -5.54 -16.61 9.43
CA TRP A 309 -5.73 -17.06 10.80
C TRP A 309 -4.64 -18.01 11.25
N THR A 310 -4.21 -18.92 10.38
CA THR A 310 -3.05 -19.79 10.62
C THR A 310 -1.72 -19.11 10.27
N LYS A 311 -1.78 -17.98 9.54
CA LYS A 311 -0.60 -17.25 9.02
C LYS A 311 0.21 -18.03 7.98
N CYS A 312 -0.35 -19.08 7.41
CA CYS A 312 0.35 -19.93 6.47
C CYS A 312 -0.09 -19.72 5.03
N ALA A 313 0.86 -19.87 4.12
CA ALA A 313 0.64 -19.93 2.69
C ALA A 313 1.21 -21.26 2.15
N VAL A 314 0.33 -22.16 1.72
CA VAL A 314 0.63 -23.52 1.27
C VAL A 314 -0.11 -23.78 -0.03
N VAL A 315 0.48 -24.50 -0.95
CA VAL A 315 -0.23 -25.04 -2.12
C VAL A 315 -0.94 -26.33 -1.71
N PRO A 316 -2.29 -26.37 -1.73
CA PRO A 316 -3.02 -27.59 -1.39
C PRO A 316 -2.79 -28.70 -2.41
N THR A 317 -2.70 -29.95 -1.96
CA THR A 317 -2.53 -31.10 -2.87
C THR A 317 -3.73 -31.35 -3.77
N PHE A 318 -4.92 -30.84 -3.40
CA PHE A 318 -6.10 -30.90 -4.27
C PHE A 318 -6.06 -29.85 -5.41
N ASP A 319 -5.20 -28.81 -5.30
CA ASP A 319 -4.88 -27.91 -6.42
C ASP A 319 -3.82 -28.55 -7.31
N ILE A 320 -2.63 -28.80 -6.75
CA ILE A 320 -1.53 -29.48 -7.45
C ILE A 320 -0.59 -30.14 -6.44
N PRO A 321 -0.26 -31.45 -6.61
CA PRO A 321 0.78 -32.08 -5.82
C PRO A 321 2.16 -31.44 -6.04
N SER A 322 2.98 -31.42 -5.00
CA SER A 322 4.30 -30.75 -4.98
C SER A 322 5.24 -31.18 -6.12
N GLU A 323 5.21 -32.46 -6.49
CA GLU A 323 6.03 -33.05 -7.55
C GLU A 323 5.65 -32.56 -8.96
N TYR A 324 4.47 -31.99 -9.14
CA TYR A 324 4.01 -31.42 -10.43
C TYR A 324 4.17 -29.91 -10.53
N ILE A 325 4.72 -29.27 -9.49
CA ILE A 325 5.02 -27.82 -9.53
C ILE A 325 6.29 -27.59 -10.35
N ASP A 326 6.10 -27.23 -11.60
CA ASP A 326 7.13 -26.93 -12.59
C ASP A 326 6.86 -25.60 -13.32
N GLU A 327 7.68 -25.29 -14.30
CA GLU A 327 7.54 -24.09 -15.13
C GLU A 327 6.21 -24.04 -15.89
N ASN A 328 5.72 -25.20 -16.39
CA ASN A 328 4.46 -25.25 -17.13
C ASN A 328 3.27 -24.98 -16.22
N SER A 329 3.23 -25.61 -15.05
CA SER A 329 2.16 -25.45 -14.08
C SER A 329 2.08 -23.99 -13.55
N ARG A 330 3.24 -23.36 -13.37
CA ARG A 330 3.38 -21.94 -13.00
C ARG A 330 2.88 -21.03 -14.12
N GLN A 331 3.41 -21.18 -15.35
CA GLN A 331 3.04 -20.38 -16.51
C GLN A 331 1.56 -20.55 -16.88
N PHE A 332 1.02 -21.77 -16.80
CA PHE A 332 -0.38 -22.03 -17.06
C PHE A 332 -1.29 -21.19 -16.15
N ARG A 333 -0.99 -21.15 -14.85
CA ARG A 333 -1.77 -20.37 -13.89
C ARG A 333 -1.65 -18.86 -14.11
N PHE A 334 -0.47 -18.39 -14.41
CA PHE A 334 -0.25 -17.00 -14.72
C PHE A 334 -0.97 -16.58 -16.02
N SER A 335 -0.87 -17.38 -17.08
CA SER A 335 -1.50 -17.11 -18.37
C SER A 335 -3.03 -17.14 -18.33
N ASN A 336 -3.64 -17.91 -17.42
CA ASN A 336 -5.10 -17.95 -17.26
C ASN A 336 -5.60 -17.11 -16.09
N GLN A 337 -4.73 -16.31 -15.48
CA GLN A 337 -5.04 -15.38 -14.40
C GLN A 337 -5.56 -16.05 -13.10
N THR A 338 -5.22 -17.30 -12.86
CA THR A 338 -5.40 -17.96 -11.55
C THR A 338 -4.19 -17.77 -10.63
N THR A 339 -3.10 -17.24 -11.14
CA THR A 339 -2.02 -16.59 -10.41
C THR A 339 -1.89 -15.20 -10.98
N THR A 340 -1.96 -14.19 -10.14
CA THR A 340 -1.83 -12.77 -10.49
C THR A 340 -0.66 -12.15 -9.74
N ASP A 341 -0.25 -10.97 -10.15
CA ASP A 341 0.67 -10.15 -9.39
C ASP A 341 -0.16 -9.13 -8.60
N ASP A 342 -0.44 -9.44 -7.35
CA ASP A 342 -1.38 -8.66 -6.54
C ASP A 342 -0.83 -8.20 -5.18
N HIS A 343 0.39 -8.65 -4.80
CA HIS A 343 0.95 -8.24 -3.51
C HIS A 343 2.48 -8.29 -3.44
N GLY A 344 3.07 -7.16 -3.03
CA GLY A 344 4.50 -7.07 -2.70
C GLY A 344 4.73 -7.25 -1.20
N ILE A 345 5.70 -8.12 -0.84
CA ILE A 345 6.03 -8.51 0.54
C ILE A 345 7.54 -8.64 0.74
N HIS A 346 7.98 -8.65 2.00
CA HIS A 346 9.40 -8.73 2.35
C HIS A 346 9.75 -10.07 3.00
N LEU A 347 10.58 -10.87 2.34
CA LEU A 347 11.09 -12.14 2.84
C LEU A 347 12.30 -11.87 3.76
N VAL A 348 12.15 -12.18 5.06
CA VAL A 348 13.09 -11.77 6.12
C VAL A 348 13.77 -12.94 6.85
N GLY A 349 13.35 -14.17 6.59
CA GLY A 349 13.92 -15.34 7.27
C GLY A 349 13.48 -16.66 6.66
N TYR A 350 14.00 -17.75 7.22
CA TYR A 350 13.67 -19.10 6.79
C TYR A 350 13.72 -20.09 7.95
N GLU A 351 13.04 -21.23 7.76
CA GLU A 351 13.06 -22.41 8.63
C GLU A 351 13.04 -23.68 7.76
N GLU A 352 13.69 -24.74 8.23
CA GLU A 352 13.63 -26.06 7.59
C GLU A 352 12.76 -27.00 8.43
N LEU A 353 11.55 -27.27 7.96
CA LEU A 353 10.60 -28.14 8.64
C LEU A 353 10.24 -29.32 7.75
N ASP A 354 10.40 -30.54 8.24
CA ASP A 354 10.13 -31.81 7.50
C ASP A 354 10.83 -31.89 6.14
N GLY A 355 12.07 -31.38 6.05
CA GLY A 355 12.88 -31.37 4.82
C GLY A 355 12.39 -30.38 3.74
N LYS A 356 11.51 -29.46 4.12
CA LYS A 356 11.01 -28.38 3.27
C LYS A 356 11.38 -27.02 3.86
N THR A 357 11.71 -26.07 3.00
CA THR A 357 11.99 -24.69 3.42
C THR A 357 10.69 -23.92 3.59
N TRP A 358 10.54 -23.30 4.73
CA TRP A 358 9.53 -22.28 5.01
C TRP A 358 10.19 -20.90 5.06
N PHE A 359 9.49 -19.90 4.61
CA PHE A 359 9.98 -18.52 4.58
C PHE A 359 9.17 -17.64 5.53
N LEU A 360 9.87 -16.84 6.31
CA LEU A 360 9.26 -15.80 7.14
C LEU A 360 9.05 -14.56 6.28
N ILE A 361 7.80 -14.18 6.15
CA ILE A 361 7.36 -13.03 5.36
C ILE A 361 6.91 -11.90 6.29
N LYS A 362 7.51 -10.73 6.15
CA LYS A 362 7.02 -9.48 6.73
C LYS A 362 6.03 -8.82 5.77
N ASP A 363 4.83 -8.53 6.24
CA ASP A 363 3.69 -8.08 5.44
C ASP A 363 3.03 -6.83 6.03
N SER A 364 2.70 -5.87 5.17
CA SER A 364 1.99 -4.63 5.50
C SER A 364 0.46 -4.73 5.42
N GLY A 365 -0.07 -5.79 4.83
CA GLY A 365 -1.49 -6.01 4.62
C GLY A 365 -2.28 -6.29 5.91
N ALA A 366 -3.58 -5.98 5.88
CA ALA A 366 -4.46 -6.15 7.05
C ALA A 366 -4.60 -7.60 7.48
N GLY A 367 -4.61 -8.57 6.54
CA GLY A 367 -4.72 -10.00 6.81
C GLY A 367 -3.63 -10.53 7.72
N SER A 368 -2.42 -10.01 7.60
CA SER A 368 -1.27 -10.40 8.42
C SER A 368 -1.40 -10.02 9.90
N ARG A 369 -2.48 -9.32 10.30
CA ARG A 369 -2.68 -8.79 11.66
C ARG A 369 -3.84 -9.41 12.42
N ASN A 370 -4.48 -10.45 11.87
CA ASN A 370 -5.66 -11.06 12.46
C ASN A 370 -5.35 -11.84 13.75
N THR A 371 -4.21 -12.53 13.81
CA THR A 371 -3.81 -13.37 14.97
C THR A 371 -2.30 -13.34 15.19
N GLY A 372 -1.81 -13.92 16.29
CA GLY A 372 -0.41 -14.29 16.53
C GLY A 372 0.58 -13.18 16.27
N ASP A 373 1.65 -13.50 15.58
CA ASP A 373 2.72 -12.61 15.16
C ASP A 373 2.23 -11.62 14.10
N LYS A 374 1.71 -10.47 14.55
CA LYS A 374 1.08 -9.46 13.68
C LYS A 374 2.07 -8.91 12.65
N GLY A 375 1.64 -8.95 11.39
CA GLY A 375 2.46 -8.47 10.27
C GLY A 375 3.43 -9.53 9.73
N TYR A 376 3.22 -10.81 10.07
CA TYR A 376 4.03 -11.91 9.53
C TYR A 376 3.15 -13.01 8.94
N TYR A 377 3.72 -13.71 7.93
CA TYR A 377 3.23 -14.94 7.35
C TYR A 377 4.35 -15.97 7.23
N PHE A 378 3.97 -17.25 7.11
CA PHE A 378 4.86 -18.40 6.95
C PHE A 378 4.56 -19.05 5.60
N TYR A 379 5.45 -18.83 4.62
CA TYR A 379 5.24 -19.34 3.26
C TYR A 379 5.99 -20.64 3.05
N HIS A 380 5.26 -21.69 2.69
CA HIS A 380 5.88 -22.94 2.25
C HIS A 380 6.61 -22.73 0.92
N GLN A 381 7.73 -23.45 0.71
CA GLN A 381 8.54 -23.32 -0.51
C GLN A 381 7.75 -23.58 -1.80
N ASP A 382 6.76 -24.49 -1.77
CA ASP A 382 5.93 -24.78 -2.94
C ASP A 382 5.00 -23.61 -3.29
N TYR A 383 4.56 -22.85 -2.27
CA TYR A 383 3.82 -21.62 -2.51
C TYR A 383 4.68 -20.57 -3.21
N VAL A 384 5.90 -20.36 -2.72
CA VAL A 384 6.86 -19.46 -3.37
C VAL A 384 7.18 -19.93 -4.77
N LYS A 385 7.44 -21.24 -4.97
CA LYS A 385 7.73 -21.82 -6.27
C LYS A 385 6.60 -21.63 -7.28
N LEU A 386 5.33 -21.72 -6.86
CA LEU A 386 4.17 -21.63 -7.76
C LEU A 386 3.64 -20.23 -7.94
N LYS A 387 3.64 -19.38 -6.89
CA LYS A 387 2.85 -18.15 -6.81
C LYS A 387 3.69 -16.86 -6.78
N ILE A 388 4.95 -16.90 -6.41
CA ILE A 388 5.83 -15.73 -6.41
C ILE A 388 6.49 -15.60 -7.77
N MET A 389 6.22 -14.51 -8.48
CA MET A 389 6.66 -14.32 -9.86
C MET A 389 8.02 -13.67 -9.97
N ASP A 390 8.34 -12.72 -9.09
CA ASP A 390 9.57 -11.96 -9.11
C ASP A 390 10.12 -11.69 -7.71
N PHE A 391 11.36 -11.24 -7.66
CA PHE A 391 11.99 -10.69 -6.46
C PHE A 391 13.11 -9.71 -6.78
N MET A 392 13.30 -8.75 -5.88
CA MET A 392 14.50 -7.89 -5.84
C MET A 392 15.49 -8.42 -4.83
N VAL A 393 16.79 -8.43 -5.20
CA VAL A 393 17.88 -8.86 -4.34
C VAL A 393 19.16 -8.07 -4.62
N HIS A 394 20.08 -8.03 -3.65
CA HIS A 394 21.40 -7.46 -3.86
C HIS A 394 22.20 -8.28 -4.89
N LYS A 395 22.87 -7.59 -5.83
CA LYS A 395 23.59 -8.20 -6.97
C LYS A 395 24.64 -9.24 -6.58
N ASP A 396 25.20 -9.17 -5.35
CA ASP A 396 26.15 -10.18 -4.88
C ASP A 396 25.57 -11.61 -4.91
N MET A 397 24.26 -11.74 -4.72
CA MET A 397 23.57 -13.03 -4.77
C MET A 397 23.25 -13.47 -6.20
N PHE A 398 23.41 -12.58 -7.17
CA PHE A 398 23.17 -12.80 -8.59
C PHE A 398 24.46 -12.83 -9.44
N LYS A 399 25.62 -12.51 -8.86
CA LYS A 399 26.89 -12.28 -9.58
C LYS A 399 27.31 -13.45 -10.49
N ASP A 400 27.08 -14.69 -10.05
CA ASP A 400 27.49 -15.89 -10.82
C ASP A 400 26.59 -16.13 -12.06
N TYR A 401 25.46 -15.42 -12.14
CA TYR A 401 24.47 -15.53 -13.21
C TYR A 401 24.66 -14.49 -14.32
N PHE A 402 25.30 -13.34 -14.06
CA PHE A 402 25.45 -12.28 -15.07
C PHE A 402 26.10 -12.78 -16.37
N SER A 403 27.06 -13.71 -16.28
CA SER A 403 27.73 -14.26 -17.46
C SER A 403 26.79 -15.07 -18.38
N LYS A 404 25.65 -15.52 -17.88
CA LYS A 404 24.64 -16.24 -18.67
C LYS A 404 23.79 -15.31 -19.54
N PHE A 405 23.70 -14.00 -19.17
CA PHE A 405 22.91 -12.97 -19.86
C PHE A 405 23.70 -12.23 -20.95
N ASN A 406 25.02 -12.37 -21.03
CA ASN A 406 25.88 -11.69 -21.99
C ASN A 406 26.21 -12.55 -23.22
N LYS A 407 25.35 -13.55 -23.57
CA LYS A 407 25.61 -14.45 -24.69
C LYS A 407 24.86 -14.08 -25.93
#